data_28a9575daeab4995bd231f05331d9100
#
_entry.id   28a9575daeab4995bd231f05331d9100
#
_cell.length_a   1.000
_cell.length_b   1.000
_cell.length_c   1.000
_cell.angle_alpha   90.00
_cell.angle_beta   90.00
_cell.angle_gamma   90.00
#
_symmetry.space_group_name_H-M   'P 1'
#
loop_
_entity.id
_entity.type
_entity.pdbx_description
1 polymer ?
#
loop_
_entity_poly.entity_id
_entity_poly.type
_entity_poly.pdbx_seq_one_letter_code
_entity_poly.pdbx_strand_id
1 'polypeptide(L)'
;MLTGFPWLFIGYSLTDSPFVGLLPVVGALGTSFLALLGTVGATLCLRAAWRSLPMPKAALVMTGAPIALVLAFLPWQWVTPLGQYSAAIVQGNVDQAIKWDADQRSVIVNRYLSLSEPHWSADTLVWPEFALTAYGAEAERVTAALHTRAQASDTNVVIGAPRVEWSAAAKEDEPRYRIFNAAIGLGLANGLVTKHHLVPFGDYVPLQDWLRGLIEFFDLPMSNASRGAARQSNVVLTLGGNSAEAAIGICYEIAYGQSMRQRAQNAGVLMTLTNDTWFGRSIGPHQHMQIARVRAIENGRWLLRAANDGVTGVVDHQGRLRGQLPQFTQGVLVTEYQIMQGTTPYSALGDWPLFVMLLALCVGLGYRMGITGVA
;
A
#
# COMPACT_ATOMS: atom_id res chain seq x y z
N MET A 1 2.83 -19.60 -6.59
CA MET A 1 1.37 -19.66 -6.45
C MET A 1 0.87 -18.85 -5.27
N LEU A 2 1.25 -19.14 -4.04
CA LEU A 2 0.80 -18.36 -2.89
C LEU A 2 1.82 -17.27 -2.62
N THR A 3 1.38 -15.99 -2.69
CA THR A 3 2.26 -14.81 -2.50
C THR A 3 2.47 -14.47 -1.02
N GLY A 4 1.91 -15.27 -0.10
CA GLY A 4 1.83 -14.97 1.32
C GLY A 4 0.71 -13.97 1.64
N PHE A 5 0.49 -13.75 2.95
CA PHE A 5 -0.47 -12.78 3.46
C PHE A 5 0.21 -11.89 4.52
N PRO A 6 0.99 -10.87 4.10
CA PRO A 6 1.78 -10.05 5.00
C PRO A 6 0.92 -9.01 5.74
N TRP A 7 -0.13 -9.46 6.46
CA TRP A 7 -1.12 -8.59 7.10
C TRP A 7 -0.90 -8.39 8.60
N LEU A 8 -0.28 -9.36 9.29
CA LEU A 8 -0.24 -9.39 10.75
C LEU A 8 1.18 -9.25 11.32
N PHE A 9 2.05 -8.43 10.74
CA PHE A 9 3.34 -8.15 11.34
C PHE A 9 3.16 -7.29 12.61
N ILE A 10 3.82 -7.68 13.70
CA ILE A 10 3.82 -6.91 14.97
C ILE A 10 4.28 -5.48 14.74
N GLY A 11 5.25 -5.26 13.84
CA GLY A 11 5.74 -3.94 13.48
C GLY A 11 4.66 -2.97 13.02
N TYR A 12 3.53 -3.45 12.49
CA TYR A 12 2.41 -2.58 12.12
C TYR A 12 1.73 -1.94 13.33
N SER A 13 1.70 -2.60 14.48
CA SER A 13 1.09 -2.06 15.71
C SER A 13 1.98 -1.06 16.44
N LEU A 14 3.24 -0.88 16.00
CA LEU A 14 4.24 -0.10 16.72
C LEU A 14 4.40 1.34 16.17
N THR A 15 3.60 1.76 15.21
CA THR A 15 3.66 3.11 14.59
C THR A 15 3.42 4.26 15.56
N ASP A 16 2.66 4.04 16.62
CA ASP A 16 2.33 5.03 17.63
C ASP A 16 3.15 4.82 18.93
N SER A 17 4.30 4.11 18.82
CA SER A 17 5.25 3.87 19.89
C SER A 17 6.64 4.40 19.50
N PRO A 18 7.62 4.50 20.45
CA PRO A 18 8.99 4.87 20.12
C PRO A 18 9.68 3.95 19.08
N PHE A 19 9.18 2.71 18.90
CA PHE A 19 9.67 1.78 17.89
C PHE A 19 9.45 2.27 16.44
N VAL A 20 8.62 3.30 16.25
CA VAL A 20 8.42 3.96 14.94
C VAL A 20 9.74 4.39 14.30
N GLY A 21 10.74 4.80 15.10
CA GLY A 21 12.09 5.16 14.63
C GLY A 21 12.86 4.02 13.97
N LEU A 22 12.47 2.76 14.17
CA LEU A 22 13.12 1.61 13.55
C LEU A 22 12.52 1.28 12.16
N LEU A 23 11.27 1.69 11.88
CA LEU A 23 10.61 1.38 10.61
C LEU A 23 11.37 1.88 9.37
N PRO A 24 11.91 3.13 9.34
CA PRO A 24 12.69 3.58 8.20
C PRO A 24 14.08 2.91 8.09
N VAL A 25 14.51 2.17 9.12
CA VAL A 25 15.83 1.51 9.16
C VAL A 25 15.74 0.04 8.79
N VAL A 26 14.83 -0.70 9.43
CA VAL A 26 14.72 -2.17 9.30
C VAL A 26 13.36 -2.66 8.84
N GLY A 27 12.43 -1.76 8.52
CA GLY A 27 11.08 -2.08 8.06
C GLY A 27 10.20 -2.76 9.11
N ALA A 28 8.98 -3.13 8.71
CA ALA A 28 8.01 -3.79 9.61
C ALA A 28 8.51 -5.14 10.11
N LEU A 29 9.17 -5.92 9.26
CA LEU A 29 9.66 -7.25 9.62
C LEU A 29 10.79 -7.17 10.65
N GLY A 30 11.79 -6.30 10.40
CA GLY A 30 12.90 -6.07 11.33
C GLY A 30 12.44 -5.46 12.65
N THR A 31 11.50 -4.51 12.61
CA THR A 31 10.89 -3.93 13.82
C THR A 31 10.13 -4.98 14.63
N SER A 32 9.38 -5.89 13.95
CA SER A 32 8.73 -7.03 14.60
C SER A 32 9.73 -7.93 15.32
N PHE A 33 10.83 -8.28 14.63
CA PHE A 33 11.89 -9.10 15.20
C PHE A 33 12.53 -8.45 16.44
N LEU A 34 12.89 -7.18 16.36
CA LEU A 34 13.50 -6.45 17.47
C LEU A 34 12.56 -6.30 18.68
N ALA A 35 11.27 -6.05 18.44
CA ALA A 35 10.26 -5.99 19.49
C ALA A 35 10.10 -7.34 20.22
N LEU A 36 10.02 -8.44 19.46
CA LEU A 36 9.97 -9.80 20.03
C LEU A 36 11.26 -10.12 20.80
N LEU A 37 12.42 -9.80 20.24
CA LEU A 37 13.71 -10.02 20.91
C LEU A 37 13.75 -9.30 22.26
N GLY A 38 13.36 -8.03 22.28
CA GLY A 38 13.28 -7.22 23.49
C GLY A 38 12.32 -7.82 24.52
N THR A 39 11.15 -8.28 24.07
CA THR A 39 10.15 -8.93 24.94
C THR A 39 10.68 -10.22 25.56
N VAL A 40 11.32 -11.08 24.79
CA VAL A 40 11.94 -12.32 25.30
C VAL A 40 13.03 -11.99 26.32
N GLY A 41 13.91 -11.02 26.01
CA GLY A 41 14.95 -10.58 26.94
C GLY A 41 14.37 -10.07 28.25
N ALA A 42 13.36 -9.17 28.19
CA ALA A 42 12.69 -8.64 29.37
C ALA A 42 12.03 -9.75 30.21
N THR A 43 11.38 -10.71 29.57
CA THR A 43 10.77 -11.86 30.24
C THR A 43 11.80 -12.71 30.99
N LEU A 44 12.97 -12.96 30.37
CA LEU A 44 14.06 -13.70 31.01
C LEU A 44 14.66 -12.92 32.21
N CYS A 45 14.80 -11.60 32.08
CA CYS A 45 15.25 -10.74 33.19
C CYS A 45 14.24 -10.76 34.36
N LEU A 46 12.94 -10.60 34.08
CA LEU A 46 11.89 -10.66 35.09
C LEU A 46 11.85 -12.03 35.79
N ARG A 47 11.99 -13.11 35.03
CA ARG A 47 12.06 -14.47 35.60
C ARG A 47 13.26 -14.65 36.51
N ALA A 48 14.44 -14.14 36.12
CA ALA A 48 15.64 -14.19 36.94
C ALA A 48 15.45 -13.42 38.25
N ALA A 49 14.92 -12.19 38.17
CA ALA A 49 14.61 -11.37 39.34
C ALA A 49 13.61 -12.06 40.28
N TRP A 50 12.51 -12.59 39.74
CA TRP A 50 11.49 -13.30 40.55
C TRP A 50 12.05 -14.52 41.29
N ARG A 51 12.96 -15.24 40.66
CA ARG A 51 13.56 -16.44 41.23
C ARG A 51 14.87 -16.19 41.99
N SER A 52 15.26 -14.92 42.19
CA SER A 52 16.52 -14.54 42.80
C SER A 52 17.73 -15.19 42.13
N LEU A 53 17.67 -15.37 40.80
CA LEU A 53 18.76 -15.95 40.00
C LEU A 53 19.66 -14.85 39.46
N PRO A 54 20.94 -15.14 39.13
CA PRO A 54 21.82 -14.19 38.44
C PRO A 54 21.19 -13.71 37.13
N MET A 55 21.33 -12.40 36.84
CA MET A 55 20.82 -11.81 35.61
C MET A 55 21.56 -12.37 34.38
N PRO A 56 20.86 -12.98 33.40
CA PRO A 56 21.51 -13.54 32.21
C PRO A 56 22.02 -12.36 31.33
N LYS A 57 23.32 -12.32 31.07
CA LYS A 57 23.92 -11.26 30.22
C LYS A 57 23.26 -11.18 28.83
N ALA A 58 22.95 -12.33 28.23
CA ALA A 58 22.24 -12.37 26.94
C ALA A 58 20.86 -11.71 27.03
N ALA A 59 20.11 -11.92 28.11
CA ALA A 59 18.79 -11.31 28.29
C ALA A 59 18.89 -9.78 28.43
N LEU A 60 19.91 -9.27 29.12
CA LEU A 60 20.17 -7.84 29.21
C LEU A 60 20.48 -7.23 27.82
N VAL A 61 21.28 -7.92 27.00
CA VAL A 61 21.58 -7.48 25.63
C VAL A 61 20.32 -7.53 24.76
N MET A 62 19.54 -8.63 24.84
CA MET A 62 18.31 -8.77 24.09
C MET A 62 17.27 -7.69 24.42
N THR A 63 17.23 -7.21 25.66
CA THR A 63 16.34 -6.12 26.08
C THR A 63 16.91 -4.76 25.71
N GLY A 64 18.19 -4.55 25.98
CA GLY A 64 18.83 -3.23 25.86
C GLY A 64 19.13 -2.84 24.41
N ALA A 65 19.51 -3.79 23.55
CA ALA A 65 19.87 -3.48 22.18
C ALA A 65 18.73 -2.86 21.35
N PRO A 66 17.48 -3.39 21.35
CA PRO A 66 16.37 -2.75 20.68
C PRO A 66 16.07 -1.34 21.20
N ILE A 67 16.16 -1.13 22.52
CA ILE A 67 15.96 0.19 23.15
C ILE A 67 17.06 1.16 22.70
N ALA A 68 18.31 0.74 22.71
CA ALA A 68 19.43 1.56 22.25
C ALA A 68 19.29 1.95 20.78
N LEU A 69 18.86 1.03 19.92
CA LEU A 69 18.60 1.31 18.51
C LEU A 69 17.44 2.31 18.34
N VAL A 70 16.34 2.17 19.10
CA VAL A 70 15.24 3.16 19.10
C VAL A 70 15.78 4.54 19.46
N LEU A 71 16.51 4.67 20.56
CA LEU A 71 17.06 5.95 21.00
C LEU A 71 18.04 6.56 19.98
N ALA A 72 18.80 5.72 19.29
CA ALA A 72 19.75 6.15 18.27
C ALA A 72 19.05 6.68 17.00
N PHE A 73 17.99 6.01 16.53
CA PHE A 73 17.39 6.31 15.24
C PHE A 73 16.11 7.15 15.29
N LEU A 74 15.44 7.24 16.44
CA LEU A 74 14.21 8.03 16.58
C LEU A 74 14.34 9.50 16.13
N PRO A 75 15.44 10.22 16.42
CA PRO A 75 15.60 11.63 16.04
C PRO A 75 16.04 11.83 14.58
N TRP A 76 16.36 10.78 13.83
CA TRP A 76 16.96 10.94 12.51
C TRP A 76 15.92 11.26 11.44
N GLN A 77 16.27 12.23 10.60
CA GLN A 77 15.50 12.58 9.41
C GLN A 77 16.26 12.11 8.16
N TRP A 78 15.66 11.16 7.45
CA TRP A 78 16.23 10.52 6.26
C TRP A 78 15.86 11.21 4.96
N VAL A 79 14.82 12.02 5.01
CA VAL A 79 14.19 12.61 3.83
C VAL A 79 13.84 14.06 4.10
N THR A 80 13.79 14.87 3.04
CA THR A 80 13.43 16.30 3.08
C THR A 80 12.33 16.62 2.08
N PRO A 81 11.45 17.59 2.36
CA PRO A 81 10.45 18.03 1.41
C PRO A 81 11.07 18.80 0.24
N LEU A 82 10.56 18.56 -0.98
CA LEU A 82 10.85 19.34 -2.18
C LEU A 82 9.79 20.42 -2.46
N GLY A 83 8.54 20.16 -2.07
CA GLY A 83 7.43 21.07 -2.28
C GLY A 83 6.18 20.59 -1.59
N GLN A 84 5.22 21.50 -1.39
CA GLN A 84 3.93 21.27 -0.78
C GLN A 84 2.83 21.58 -1.79
N TYR A 85 1.85 20.68 -1.90
CA TYR A 85 0.80 20.69 -2.92
C TYR A 85 -0.53 20.29 -2.30
N SER A 86 -1.62 20.69 -2.94
CA SER A 86 -2.98 20.35 -2.52
C SER A 86 -3.46 19.03 -3.15
N ALA A 87 -4.27 18.30 -2.41
CA ALA A 87 -4.94 17.09 -2.90
C ALA A 87 -6.43 17.11 -2.57
N ALA A 88 -7.25 16.64 -3.51
CA ALA A 88 -8.65 16.33 -3.33
C ALA A 88 -8.85 14.82 -3.54
N ILE A 89 -9.19 14.10 -2.48
CA ILE A 89 -9.32 12.63 -2.49
C ILE A 89 -10.79 12.28 -2.34
N VAL A 90 -11.35 11.64 -3.36
CA VAL A 90 -12.78 11.39 -3.47
C VAL A 90 -13.14 10.04 -2.87
N GLN A 91 -14.14 10.02 -1.99
CA GLN A 91 -14.78 8.84 -1.43
C GLN A 91 -16.21 8.75 -1.94
N GLY A 92 -16.47 7.81 -2.85
CA GLY A 92 -17.76 7.66 -3.52
C GLY A 92 -18.81 6.97 -2.67
N ASN A 93 -18.42 6.15 -1.71
CA ASN A 93 -19.28 5.30 -0.89
C ASN A 93 -20.31 4.53 -1.75
N VAL A 94 -19.79 3.86 -2.77
CA VAL A 94 -20.60 3.05 -3.70
C VAL A 94 -20.73 1.66 -3.14
N ASP A 95 -21.98 1.20 -2.96
CA ASP A 95 -22.25 -0.17 -2.50
C ASP A 95 -21.74 -1.21 -3.53
N GLN A 96 -21.11 -2.26 -3.04
CA GLN A 96 -20.56 -3.34 -3.87
C GLN A 96 -21.65 -4.06 -4.68
N ALA A 97 -22.87 -4.16 -4.14
CA ALA A 97 -23.98 -4.83 -4.82
C ALA A 97 -24.40 -4.14 -6.11
N ILE A 98 -24.27 -2.80 -6.20
CA ILE A 98 -24.65 -2.01 -7.37
C ILE A 98 -23.46 -1.55 -8.21
N LYS A 99 -22.25 -1.72 -7.70
CA LYS A 99 -21.02 -1.16 -8.31
C LYS A 99 -20.79 -1.63 -9.75
N TRP A 100 -21.19 -2.85 -10.07
CA TRP A 100 -20.99 -3.47 -11.39
C TRP A 100 -22.27 -3.56 -12.21
N ASP A 101 -23.38 -3.05 -11.69
CA ASP A 101 -24.64 -2.97 -12.41
C ASP A 101 -24.53 -1.96 -13.56
N ALA A 102 -24.84 -2.40 -14.78
CA ALA A 102 -24.79 -1.58 -15.98
C ALA A 102 -25.73 -0.37 -15.89
N ASP A 103 -26.90 -0.55 -15.30
CA ASP A 103 -27.91 0.51 -15.17
C ASP A 103 -27.51 1.58 -14.13
N GLN A 104 -26.65 1.21 -13.15
CA GLN A 104 -26.15 2.13 -12.12
C GLN A 104 -24.86 2.84 -12.54
N ARG A 105 -24.22 2.42 -13.61
CA ARG A 105 -22.89 2.93 -14.02
C ARG A 105 -22.88 4.44 -14.23
N SER A 106 -23.85 4.98 -14.96
CA SER A 106 -23.95 6.42 -15.19
C SER A 106 -24.17 7.21 -13.89
N VAL A 107 -24.96 6.66 -12.96
CA VAL A 107 -25.19 7.26 -11.63
C VAL A 107 -23.92 7.30 -10.83
N ILE A 108 -23.16 6.22 -10.85
CA ILE A 108 -21.88 6.11 -10.15
C ILE A 108 -20.84 7.09 -10.72
N VAL A 109 -20.67 7.14 -12.04
CA VAL A 109 -19.77 8.06 -12.71
C VAL A 109 -20.13 9.51 -12.40
N ASN A 110 -21.43 9.86 -12.52
CA ASN A 110 -21.91 11.21 -12.21
C ASN A 110 -21.68 11.59 -10.74
N ARG A 111 -21.77 10.63 -9.81
CA ARG A 111 -21.42 10.85 -8.38
C ARG A 111 -19.96 11.31 -8.24
N TYR A 112 -19.02 10.58 -8.84
CA TYR A 112 -17.61 10.96 -8.78
C TYR A 112 -17.33 12.30 -9.46
N LEU A 113 -17.96 12.57 -10.62
CA LEU A 113 -17.85 13.86 -11.31
C LEU A 113 -18.39 15.00 -10.44
N SER A 114 -19.59 14.85 -9.88
CA SER A 114 -20.21 15.89 -9.03
C SER A 114 -19.39 16.16 -7.76
N LEU A 115 -18.83 15.12 -7.13
CA LEU A 115 -17.94 15.27 -5.98
C LEU A 115 -16.64 15.99 -6.35
N SER A 116 -16.14 15.78 -7.57
CA SER A 116 -14.89 16.39 -8.04
C SER A 116 -15.07 17.85 -8.47
N GLU A 117 -16.28 18.25 -8.90
CA GLU A 117 -16.53 19.54 -9.55
C GLU A 117 -16.06 20.78 -8.73
N PRO A 118 -16.24 20.84 -7.39
CA PRO A 118 -15.73 21.96 -6.60
C PRO A 118 -14.21 22.00 -6.41
N HIS A 119 -13.49 20.95 -6.85
CA HIS A 119 -12.09 20.71 -6.44
C HIS A 119 -11.09 20.67 -7.59
N TRP A 120 -11.46 21.17 -8.78
CA TRP A 120 -10.56 21.24 -9.93
C TRP A 120 -9.39 22.23 -9.78
N SER A 121 -9.37 23.02 -8.70
CA SER A 121 -8.23 23.86 -8.35
C SER A 121 -7.16 23.13 -7.51
N ALA A 122 -7.41 21.89 -7.10
CA ALA A 122 -6.41 21.09 -6.39
C ALA A 122 -5.30 20.64 -7.35
N ASP A 123 -4.04 20.61 -6.89
CA ASP A 123 -2.91 20.13 -7.68
C ASP A 123 -3.07 18.66 -8.07
N THR A 124 -3.74 17.86 -7.21
CA THR A 124 -3.95 16.44 -7.45
C THR A 124 -5.34 16.01 -7.01
N LEU A 125 -6.08 15.36 -7.90
CA LEU A 125 -7.39 14.75 -7.63
C LEU A 125 -7.28 13.23 -7.76
N VAL A 126 -7.75 12.48 -6.74
CA VAL A 126 -7.60 11.02 -6.67
C VAL A 126 -8.94 10.35 -6.47
N TRP A 127 -9.28 9.40 -7.35
CA TRP A 127 -10.43 8.51 -7.22
C TRP A 127 -9.99 7.12 -6.77
N PRO A 128 -10.81 6.39 -5.98
CA PRO A 128 -10.46 5.08 -5.45
C PRO A 128 -10.43 3.97 -6.52
N GLU A 129 -10.06 2.77 -6.10
CA GLU A 129 -10.08 1.54 -6.89
C GLU A 129 -11.45 1.29 -7.51
N PHE A 130 -11.49 1.06 -8.84
CA PHE A 130 -12.72 0.86 -9.58
C PHE A 130 -13.79 1.95 -9.35
N ALA A 131 -13.37 3.21 -9.26
CA ALA A 131 -14.30 4.33 -9.25
C ALA A 131 -15.02 4.46 -10.59
N LEU A 132 -14.30 4.22 -11.68
CA LEU A 132 -14.89 4.05 -13.02
C LEU A 132 -15.05 2.56 -13.30
N THR A 133 -16.29 2.08 -13.44
CA THR A 133 -16.63 0.68 -13.71
C THR A 133 -17.06 0.44 -15.17
N ALA A 134 -16.74 1.37 -16.07
CA ALA A 134 -17.01 1.30 -17.49
C ALA A 134 -15.90 0.56 -18.26
N TYR A 135 -16.28 0.00 -19.41
CA TYR A 135 -15.39 -0.71 -20.33
C TYR A 135 -15.48 -0.14 -21.75
N GLY A 136 -14.44 -0.39 -22.57
CA GLY A 136 -14.42 -0.04 -23.99
C GLY A 136 -14.72 1.43 -24.26
N ALA A 137 -15.55 1.73 -25.27
CA ALA A 137 -15.83 3.08 -25.72
C ALA A 137 -16.47 3.98 -24.65
N GLU A 138 -17.18 3.43 -23.69
CA GLU A 138 -17.73 4.22 -22.57
C GLU A 138 -16.61 4.68 -21.62
N ALA A 139 -15.72 3.78 -21.24
CA ALA A 139 -14.55 4.13 -20.43
C ALA A 139 -13.66 5.17 -21.13
N GLU A 140 -13.45 5.01 -22.44
CA GLU A 140 -12.66 5.96 -23.25
C GLU A 140 -13.31 7.35 -23.28
N ARG A 141 -14.62 7.44 -23.44
CA ARG A 141 -15.33 8.73 -23.41
C ARG A 141 -15.21 9.42 -22.06
N VAL A 142 -15.41 8.70 -20.96
CA VAL A 142 -15.31 9.28 -19.60
C VAL A 142 -13.88 9.71 -19.31
N THR A 143 -12.90 8.86 -19.60
CA THR A 143 -11.48 9.20 -19.37
C THR A 143 -11.01 10.36 -20.25
N ALA A 144 -11.44 10.45 -21.51
CA ALA A 144 -11.13 11.59 -22.39
C ALA A 144 -11.76 12.89 -21.88
N ALA A 145 -13.00 12.87 -21.42
CA ALA A 145 -13.64 14.05 -20.84
C ALA A 145 -12.95 14.52 -19.56
N LEU A 146 -12.60 13.57 -18.66
CA LEU A 146 -11.83 13.85 -17.46
C LEU A 146 -10.43 14.43 -17.80
N HIS A 147 -9.75 13.84 -18.77
CA HIS A 147 -8.44 14.29 -19.21
C HIS A 147 -8.49 15.76 -19.72
N THR A 148 -9.45 16.05 -20.60
CA THR A 148 -9.64 17.42 -21.13
C THR A 148 -9.95 18.42 -20.01
N ARG A 149 -10.86 18.05 -19.09
CA ARG A 149 -11.23 18.91 -17.95
C ARG A 149 -10.03 19.17 -17.04
N ALA A 150 -9.27 18.11 -16.72
CA ALA A 150 -8.08 18.17 -15.88
C ALA A 150 -6.97 19.01 -16.50
N GLN A 151 -6.76 18.92 -17.82
CA GLN A 151 -5.81 19.78 -18.54
C GLN A 151 -6.22 21.25 -18.49
N ALA A 152 -7.51 21.53 -18.68
CA ALA A 152 -8.05 22.89 -18.62
C ALA A 152 -7.95 23.54 -17.22
N SER A 153 -7.73 22.76 -16.20
CA SER A 153 -7.63 23.17 -14.79
C SER A 153 -6.23 23.00 -14.20
N ASP A 154 -5.25 22.62 -15.02
CA ASP A 154 -3.87 22.32 -14.60
C ASP A 154 -3.80 21.29 -13.44
N THR A 155 -4.72 20.28 -13.44
CA THR A 155 -4.87 19.30 -12.37
C THR A 155 -4.28 17.95 -12.77
N ASN A 156 -3.52 17.32 -11.86
CA ASN A 156 -3.19 15.90 -11.96
C ASN A 156 -4.39 15.06 -11.50
N VAL A 157 -4.85 14.13 -12.31
CA VAL A 157 -5.94 13.23 -11.93
C VAL A 157 -5.45 11.79 -11.97
N VAL A 158 -5.71 11.03 -10.89
CA VAL A 158 -5.40 9.61 -10.81
C VAL A 158 -6.68 8.86 -10.45
N ILE A 159 -7.11 7.93 -11.31
CA ILE A 159 -8.35 7.18 -11.12
C ILE A 159 -8.13 5.68 -11.14
N GLY A 160 -8.89 4.94 -10.32
CA GLY A 160 -9.00 3.49 -10.41
C GLY A 160 -10.06 3.06 -11.42
N ALA A 161 -9.66 2.26 -12.41
CA ALA A 161 -10.53 1.78 -13.48
C ALA A 161 -10.09 0.42 -14.01
N PRO A 162 -10.98 -0.37 -14.62
CA PRO A 162 -10.58 -1.54 -15.38
C PRO A 162 -9.87 -1.11 -16.68
N ARG A 163 -8.79 -1.79 -17.03
CA ARG A 163 -8.11 -1.67 -18.32
C ARG A 163 -8.29 -2.95 -19.11
N VAL A 164 -8.83 -2.84 -20.32
CA VAL A 164 -8.96 -3.97 -21.25
C VAL A 164 -7.86 -3.89 -22.30
N GLU A 165 -7.14 -5.00 -22.47
CA GLU A 165 -6.15 -5.15 -23.52
C GLU A 165 -6.56 -6.30 -24.44
N TRP A 166 -6.66 -6.02 -25.73
CA TRP A 166 -7.01 -7.00 -26.73
C TRP A 166 -5.74 -7.71 -27.26
N SER A 167 -5.80 -9.04 -27.35
CA SER A 167 -4.73 -9.84 -27.94
C SER A 167 -5.08 -10.21 -29.38
N ALA A 168 -4.37 -9.64 -30.33
CA ALA A 168 -4.52 -9.98 -31.75
C ALA A 168 -3.98 -11.39 -32.08
N ALA A 169 -3.15 -11.98 -31.22
CA ALA A 169 -2.46 -13.26 -31.41
C ALA A 169 -2.91 -14.34 -30.42
N ALA A 170 -4.12 -14.24 -29.86
CA ALA A 170 -4.65 -15.26 -28.96
C ALA A 170 -4.80 -16.59 -29.73
N LYS A 171 -4.27 -17.69 -29.18
CA LYS A 171 -4.54 -19.05 -29.63
C LYS A 171 -6.04 -19.35 -29.44
N GLU A 172 -6.53 -20.38 -30.14
CA GLU A 172 -7.96 -20.73 -30.15
C GLU A 172 -8.55 -20.94 -28.77
N ASP A 173 -7.72 -21.37 -27.78
CA ASP A 173 -8.09 -21.61 -26.36
C ASP A 173 -7.73 -20.46 -25.41
N GLU A 174 -7.13 -19.36 -25.89
CA GLU A 174 -6.79 -18.21 -25.05
C GLU A 174 -7.84 -17.09 -25.14
N PRO A 175 -8.17 -16.42 -24.03
CA PRO A 175 -9.10 -15.30 -24.07
C PRO A 175 -8.54 -14.18 -24.98
N ARG A 176 -9.37 -13.68 -25.87
CA ARG A 176 -9.02 -12.62 -26.82
C ARG A 176 -8.77 -11.26 -26.16
N TYR A 177 -9.05 -11.13 -24.89
CA TYR A 177 -8.81 -9.93 -24.11
C TYR A 177 -8.36 -10.27 -22.69
N ARG A 178 -7.65 -9.34 -22.09
CA ARG A 178 -7.25 -9.38 -20.68
C ARG A 178 -7.83 -8.15 -19.98
N ILE A 179 -8.33 -8.34 -18.76
CA ILE A 179 -8.84 -7.24 -17.94
C ILE A 179 -7.86 -7.04 -16.78
N PHE A 180 -7.40 -5.83 -16.60
CA PHE A 180 -6.53 -5.45 -15.50
C PHE A 180 -7.26 -4.48 -14.57
N ASN A 181 -7.04 -4.63 -13.27
CA ASN A 181 -7.33 -3.58 -12.31
C ASN A 181 -6.21 -2.54 -12.42
N ALA A 182 -6.55 -1.28 -12.70
CA ALA A 182 -5.57 -0.27 -13.06
C ALA A 182 -5.78 1.07 -12.34
N ALA A 183 -4.67 1.78 -12.14
CA ALA A 183 -4.64 3.20 -11.81
C ALA A 183 -4.15 3.97 -13.04
N ILE A 184 -4.91 4.97 -13.47
CA ILE A 184 -4.69 5.73 -14.70
C ILE A 184 -4.43 7.19 -14.36
N GLY A 185 -3.32 7.75 -14.84
CA GLY A 185 -3.01 9.17 -14.79
C GLY A 185 -3.67 9.93 -15.95
N LEU A 186 -4.33 11.04 -15.65
CA LEU A 186 -5.04 11.91 -16.60
C LEU A 186 -4.72 13.39 -16.32
N GLY A 187 -5.03 14.26 -17.27
CA GLY A 187 -4.76 15.69 -17.16
C GLY A 187 -3.26 15.96 -17.22
N LEU A 188 -2.69 16.54 -16.18
CA LEU A 188 -1.24 16.74 -16.04
C LEU A 188 -0.53 15.46 -15.56
N ALA A 189 -1.26 14.50 -14.98
CA ALA A 189 -0.71 13.19 -14.62
C ALA A 189 -0.59 12.31 -15.86
N ASN A 190 0.49 11.52 -15.93
CA ASN A 190 0.75 10.59 -17.02
C ASN A 190 1.24 9.25 -16.50
N GLY A 191 0.72 8.19 -17.05
CA GLY A 191 1.12 6.83 -16.74
C GLY A 191 -0.04 5.90 -16.41
N LEU A 192 0.28 4.63 -16.33
CA LEU A 192 -0.65 3.54 -16.07
C LEU A 192 0.05 2.51 -15.19
N VAL A 193 -0.60 2.13 -14.09
CA VAL A 193 -0.16 1.04 -13.21
C VAL A 193 -1.26 0.00 -13.17
N THR A 194 -0.91 -1.26 -13.41
CA THR A 194 -1.83 -2.40 -13.32
C THR A 194 -1.51 -3.25 -12.09
N LYS A 195 -2.53 -3.74 -11.41
CA LYS A 195 -2.41 -4.54 -10.19
C LYS A 195 -1.64 -5.83 -10.45
N HIS A 196 -0.52 -6.02 -9.76
CA HIS A 196 0.32 -7.20 -9.87
C HIS A 196 -0.03 -8.26 -8.82
N HIS A 197 -0.19 -7.86 -7.57
CA HIS A 197 -0.56 -8.76 -6.48
C HIS A 197 -2.09 -8.86 -6.37
N LEU A 198 -2.62 -9.87 -7.02
CA LEU A 198 -4.05 -10.15 -7.03
C LEU A 198 -4.50 -10.82 -5.73
N VAL A 199 -5.69 -10.45 -5.25
CA VAL A 199 -6.33 -11.06 -4.07
C VAL A 199 -6.96 -12.39 -4.48
N PRO A 200 -6.54 -13.52 -3.87
CA PRO A 200 -7.22 -14.80 -4.09
C PRO A 200 -8.71 -14.69 -3.70
N PHE A 201 -9.59 -15.25 -4.52
CA PHE A 201 -11.05 -15.22 -4.37
C PHE A 201 -11.71 -13.83 -4.48
N GLY A 202 -10.92 -12.78 -4.68
CA GLY A 202 -11.43 -11.43 -4.96
C GLY A 202 -11.15 -11.04 -6.42
N ASP A 203 -9.86 -10.94 -6.78
CA ASP A 203 -9.44 -10.57 -8.14
C ASP A 203 -9.34 -11.79 -9.07
N TYR A 204 -9.14 -12.99 -8.54
CA TYR A 204 -9.07 -14.25 -9.30
C TYR A 204 -9.47 -15.45 -8.44
N VAL A 205 -9.95 -16.51 -9.08
CA VAL A 205 -10.27 -17.79 -8.41
C VAL A 205 -9.07 -18.74 -8.55
N PRO A 206 -8.37 -19.08 -7.44
CA PRO A 206 -7.33 -20.11 -7.49
C PRO A 206 -7.91 -21.46 -7.94
N LEU A 207 -7.18 -22.22 -8.79
CA LEU A 207 -7.63 -23.50 -9.33
C LEU A 207 -8.99 -23.41 -10.05
N GLN A 208 -9.17 -22.33 -10.81
CA GLN A 208 -10.39 -21.95 -11.47
C GLN A 208 -11.06 -23.11 -12.25
N ASP A 209 -10.25 -23.90 -12.97
CA ASP A 209 -10.73 -25.03 -13.79
C ASP A 209 -11.34 -26.16 -12.93
N TRP A 210 -11.00 -26.22 -11.64
CA TRP A 210 -11.52 -27.22 -10.70
C TRP A 210 -12.68 -26.67 -9.86
N LEU A 211 -12.70 -25.39 -9.56
CA LEU A 211 -13.65 -24.75 -8.64
C LEU A 211 -14.81 -24.07 -9.36
N ARG A 212 -14.64 -23.67 -10.64
CA ARG A 212 -15.74 -23.18 -11.46
C ARG A 212 -16.76 -24.30 -11.68
N GLY A 213 -17.97 -24.03 -11.25
CA GLY A 213 -19.08 -25.01 -11.30
C GLY A 213 -19.38 -25.72 -9.98
N LEU A 214 -18.49 -25.63 -8.97
CA LEU A 214 -18.79 -26.10 -7.62
C LEU A 214 -19.40 -25.03 -6.73
N ILE A 215 -19.13 -23.73 -7.00
CA ILE A 215 -19.56 -22.63 -6.14
C ILE A 215 -19.90 -21.41 -6.99
N GLU A 216 -21.20 -21.22 -7.28
CA GLU A 216 -21.75 -20.01 -7.94
C GLU A 216 -21.37 -18.70 -7.22
N PHE A 217 -21.01 -18.78 -5.95
CA PHE A 217 -20.59 -17.64 -5.12
C PHE A 217 -19.30 -16.95 -5.62
N PHE A 218 -18.48 -17.61 -6.46
CA PHE A 218 -17.21 -17.05 -6.94
C PHE A 218 -17.29 -16.38 -8.32
N ASP A 219 -18.44 -16.31 -8.95
CA ASP A 219 -18.65 -15.55 -10.18
C ASP A 219 -18.88 -14.05 -9.91
N LEU A 220 -17.92 -13.45 -9.16
CA LEU A 220 -17.89 -12.01 -9.00
C LEU A 220 -17.41 -11.33 -10.29
N PRO A 221 -17.96 -10.17 -10.69
CA PRO A 221 -17.65 -9.49 -11.95
C PRO A 221 -16.17 -9.23 -12.21
N MET A 222 -15.32 -9.26 -11.18
CA MET A 222 -13.86 -9.03 -11.27
C MET A 222 -12.99 -10.23 -10.92
N SER A 223 -13.59 -11.42 -10.73
CA SER A 223 -12.85 -12.66 -10.42
C SER A 223 -11.97 -13.20 -11.57
N ASN A 224 -11.82 -12.44 -12.67
CA ASN A 224 -11.03 -12.74 -13.85
C ASN A 224 -9.97 -11.68 -14.14
N ALA A 225 -9.52 -10.92 -13.14
CA ALA A 225 -8.48 -9.94 -13.35
C ALA A 225 -7.15 -10.59 -13.75
N SER A 226 -6.53 -10.05 -14.77
CA SER A 226 -5.20 -10.45 -15.21
C SER A 226 -4.13 -9.79 -14.35
N ARG A 227 -3.05 -10.51 -14.09
CA ARG A 227 -1.92 -9.99 -13.33
C ARG A 227 -1.13 -9.00 -14.17
N GLY A 228 -0.92 -7.79 -13.66
CA GLY A 228 -0.03 -6.80 -14.24
C GLY A 228 1.45 -7.20 -14.14
N ALA A 229 2.32 -6.50 -14.85
CA ALA A 229 3.75 -6.73 -14.79
C ALA A 229 4.31 -6.47 -13.38
N ALA A 230 5.31 -7.24 -12.95
CA ALA A 230 5.94 -7.08 -11.64
C ALA A 230 6.72 -5.76 -11.51
N ARG A 231 7.31 -5.31 -12.61
CA ARG A 231 8.01 -4.03 -12.72
C ARG A 231 7.26 -3.16 -13.70
N GLN A 232 6.83 -2.00 -13.25
CA GLN A 232 6.07 -1.02 -14.01
C GLN A 232 6.60 0.37 -13.70
N SER A 233 6.50 1.28 -14.66
CA SER A 233 6.78 2.69 -14.43
C SER A 233 5.72 3.28 -13.49
N ASN A 234 6.14 4.21 -12.66
CA ASN A 234 5.23 4.96 -11.81
C ASN A 234 4.38 5.95 -12.63
N VAL A 235 3.28 6.43 -12.05
CA VAL A 235 2.58 7.59 -12.60
C VAL A 235 3.41 8.84 -12.33
N VAL A 236 3.57 9.67 -13.34
CA VAL A 236 4.28 10.96 -13.23
C VAL A 236 3.26 12.07 -13.03
N LEU A 237 3.44 12.86 -11.98
CA LEU A 237 2.68 14.08 -11.70
C LEU A 237 3.47 15.30 -12.17
N THR A 238 2.77 16.30 -12.71
CA THR A 238 3.37 17.62 -13.00
C THR A 238 2.88 18.61 -11.95
N LEU A 239 3.79 19.13 -11.14
CA LEU A 239 3.50 19.93 -9.97
C LEU A 239 4.35 21.20 -9.98
N GLY A 240 3.72 22.37 -10.17
CA GLY A 240 4.43 23.64 -10.26
C GLY A 240 5.50 23.66 -11.37
N GLY A 241 5.24 22.99 -12.50
CA GLY A 241 6.17 22.86 -13.62
C GLY A 241 7.26 21.79 -13.44
N ASN A 242 7.33 21.11 -12.30
CA ASN A 242 8.28 20.02 -12.03
C ASN A 242 7.58 18.66 -12.12
N SER A 243 8.33 17.64 -12.50
CA SER A 243 7.84 16.26 -12.52
C SER A 243 8.16 15.54 -11.22
N ALA A 244 7.19 14.81 -10.68
CA ALA A 244 7.37 13.93 -9.53
C ALA A 244 6.71 12.57 -9.78
N GLU A 245 7.38 11.47 -9.45
CA GLU A 245 6.79 10.13 -9.56
C GLU A 245 5.91 9.82 -8.35
N ALA A 246 4.73 9.23 -8.60
CA ALA A 246 3.84 8.67 -7.61
C ALA A 246 3.87 7.14 -7.65
N ALA A 247 4.36 6.49 -6.61
CA ALA A 247 4.35 5.04 -6.48
C ALA A 247 2.97 4.57 -6.02
N ILE A 248 2.27 3.85 -6.89
CA ILE A 248 0.88 3.44 -6.63
C ILE A 248 0.83 1.98 -6.23
N GLY A 249 0.17 1.69 -5.10
CA GLY A 249 -0.26 0.35 -4.71
C GLY A 249 -1.78 0.23 -4.81
N ILE A 250 -2.27 -0.70 -5.61
CA ILE A 250 -3.71 -0.89 -5.75
C ILE A 250 -4.20 -1.85 -4.67
N CYS A 251 -5.01 -1.33 -3.73
CA CYS A 251 -5.66 -2.06 -2.65
C CYS A 251 -4.65 -2.90 -1.83
N TYR A 252 -4.80 -4.21 -1.82
CA TYR A 252 -4.00 -5.18 -1.11
C TYR A 252 -2.47 -5.09 -1.40
N GLU A 253 -2.06 -4.51 -2.53
CA GLU A 253 -0.64 -4.36 -2.88
C GLU A 253 0.15 -3.57 -1.84
N ILE A 254 -0.49 -2.65 -1.11
CA ILE A 254 0.16 -1.86 -0.06
C ILE A 254 0.71 -2.75 1.08
N ALA A 255 0.20 -3.97 1.25
CA ALA A 255 0.69 -4.92 2.23
C ALA A 255 2.07 -5.51 1.86
N TYR A 256 2.42 -5.52 0.56
CA TYR A 256 3.69 -6.08 0.09
C TYR A 256 4.83 -5.06 0.17
N GLY A 257 5.50 -4.99 1.32
CA GLY A 257 6.56 -4.01 1.60
C GLY A 257 7.65 -3.95 0.55
N GLN A 258 8.15 -5.10 0.07
CA GLN A 258 9.19 -5.14 -0.97
C GLN A 258 8.72 -4.58 -2.32
N SER A 259 7.47 -4.85 -2.72
CA SER A 259 6.91 -4.31 -3.95
C SER A 259 6.77 -2.79 -3.86
N MET A 260 6.22 -2.30 -2.75
CA MET A 260 6.08 -0.86 -2.51
C MET A 260 7.44 -0.17 -2.41
N ARG A 261 8.42 -0.78 -1.75
CA ARG A 261 9.80 -0.29 -1.66
C ARG A 261 10.43 -0.09 -3.03
N GLN A 262 10.29 -1.08 -3.92
CA GLN A 262 10.84 -1.00 -5.28
C GLN A 262 10.21 0.14 -6.08
N ARG A 263 8.90 0.31 -5.99
CA ARG A 263 8.18 1.42 -6.65
C ARG A 263 8.54 2.78 -6.04
N ALA A 264 8.78 2.83 -4.74
CA ALA A 264 9.07 4.07 -4.00
C ALA A 264 10.49 4.62 -4.21
N GLN A 265 11.43 3.86 -4.78
CA GLN A 265 12.84 4.27 -4.91
C GLN A 265 13.02 5.63 -5.56
N ASN A 266 12.28 5.92 -6.63
CA ASN A 266 12.34 7.20 -7.36
C ASN A 266 11.11 8.07 -7.13
N ALA A 267 10.13 7.59 -6.36
CA ALA A 267 8.90 8.31 -6.16
C ALA A 267 9.04 9.40 -5.09
N GLY A 268 8.36 10.53 -5.32
CA GLY A 268 8.24 11.61 -4.36
C GLY A 268 7.06 11.44 -3.39
N VAL A 269 6.06 10.63 -3.76
CA VAL A 269 4.84 10.37 -3.00
C VAL A 269 4.36 8.94 -3.23
N LEU A 270 3.65 8.37 -2.25
CA LEU A 270 2.92 7.11 -2.39
C LEU A 270 1.43 7.40 -2.61
N MET A 271 0.78 6.54 -3.37
CA MET A 271 -0.68 6.53 -3.47
C MET A 271 -1.22 5.12 -3.27
N THR A 272 -2.40 5.00 -2.67
CA THR A 272 -3.14 3.74 -2.67
C THR A 272 -4.60 3.98 -3.00
N LEU A 273 -5.06 3.29 -4.03
CA LEU A 273 -6.44 3.28 -4.47
C LEU A 273 -7.06 1.97 -4.00
N THR A 274 -8.12 2.01 -3.20
CA THR A 274 -8.66 0.81 -2.58
C THR A 274 -10.18 0.77 -2.55
N ASN A 275 -10.70 -0.45 -2.49
CA ASN A 275 -12.10 -0.73 -2.23
C ASN A 275 -12.19 -1.68 -1.03
N ASP A 276 -12.39 -1.10 0.15
CA ASP A 276 -12.40 -1.84 1.43
C ASP A 276 -13.76 -2.46 1.76
N THR A 277 -14.75 -2.37 0.87
CA THR A 277 -16.14 -2.84 1.07
C THR A 277 -16.22 -4.30 1.55
N TRP A 278 -15.28 -5.13 1.11
CA TRP A 278 -15.17 -6.54 1.51
C TRP A 278 -15.00 -6.75 3.02
N PHE A 279 -14.41 -5.79 3.70
CA PHE A 279 -14.18 -5.86 5.14
C PHE A 279 -15.39 -5.41 5.98
N GLY A 280 -16.35 -4.71 5.37
CA GLY A 280 -17.50 -4.17 6.06
C GLY A 280 -17.10 -3.34 7.30
N ARG A 281 -17.82 -3.52 8.39
CA ARG A 281 -17.57 -2.81 9.67
C ARG A 281 -16.52 -3.49 10.55
N SER A 282 -15.72 -4.39 10.00
CA SER A 282 -14.64 -5.06 10.75
C SER A 282 -13.45 -4.11 11.00
N ILE A 283 -12.44 -4.61 11.71
CA ILE A 283 -11.17 -3.91 11.91
C ILE A 283 -10.31 -3.85 10.63
N GLY A 284 -10.66 -4.59 9.57
CA GLY A 284 -9.88 -4.73 8.34
C GLY A 284 -9.46 -3.41 7.70
N PRO A 285 -10.37 -2.44 7.44
CA PRO A 285 -10.00 -1.14 6.86
C PRO A 285 -9.01 -0.35 7.72
N HIS A 286 -9.11 -0.45 9.05
CA HIS A 286 -8.18 0.21 9.97
C HIS A 286 -6.80 -0.45 9.95
N GLN A 287 -6.73 -1.79 9.89
CA GLN A 287 -5.47 -2.52 9.71
C GLN A 287 -4.84 -2.17 8.35
N HIS A 288 -5.64 -2.06 7.30
CA HIS A 288 -5.19 -1.67 5.98
C HIS A 288 -4.61 -0.26 5.96
N MET A 289 -5.25 0.71 6.64
CA MET A 289 -4.70 2.06 6.85
C MET A 289 -3.41 2.00 7.67
N GLN A 290 -3.34 1.17 8.71
CA GLN A 290 -2.15 1.01 9.53
C GLN A 290 -0.96 0.47 8.73
N ILE A 291 -1.19 -0.49 7.84
CA ILE A 291 -0.17 -0.98 6.90
C ILE A 291 0.28 0.15 5.98
N ALA A 292 -0.65 0.94 5.45
CA ALA A 292 -0.34 2.10 4.61
C ALA A 292 0.52 3.14 5.33
N ARG A 293 0.25 3.42 6.62
CA ARG A 293 1.08 4.28 7.47
C ARG A 293 2.52 3.77 7.56
N VAL A 294 2.68 2.46 7.75
CA VAL A 294 4.01 1.84 7.79
C VAL A 294 4.74 2.00 6.46
N ARG A 295 4.06 1.83 5.31
CA ARG A 295 4.70 2.07 3.99
C ARG A 295 5.18 3.52 3.85
N ALA A 296 4.42 4.49 4.34
CA ALA A 296 4.84 5.90 4.34
C ALA A 296 6.14 6.10 5.14
N ILE A 297 6.20 5.54 6.34
CA ILE A 297 7.37 5.64 7.23
C ILE A 297 8.59 4.92 6.63
N GLU A 298 8.43 3.67 6.23
CA GLU A 298 9.51 2.84 5.67
C GLU A 298 10.20 3.49 4.48
N ASN A 299 9.44 4.16 3.63
CA ASN A 299 9.96 4.78 2.42
C ASN A 299 10.22 6.29 2.57
N GLY A 300 9.85 6.88 3.71
CA GLY A 300 10.01 8.31 3.94
C GLY A 300 9.17 9.15 2.97
N ARG A 301 7.95 8.72 2.63
CA ARG A 301 7.08 9.39 1.67
C ARG A 301 5.73 9.70 2.28
N TRP A 302 5.14 10.83 1.86
CA TRP A 302 3.71 11.04 2.11
C TRP A 302 2.90 10.01 1.32
N LEU A 303 1.70 9.71 1.82
CA LEU A 303 0.81 8.74 1.19
C LEU A 303 -0.61 9.33 1.09
N LEU A 304 -1.13 9.36 -0.13
CA LEU A 304 -2.52 9.69 -0.44
C LEU A 304 -3.30 8.38 -0.59
N ARG A 305 -4.31 8.19 0.27
CA ARG A 305 -5.14 6.99 0.24
C ARG A 305 -6.57 7.34 -0.13
N ALA A 306 -6.99 6.87 -1.30
CA ALA A 306 -8.36 6.94 -1.77
C ALA A 306 -9.06 5.60 -1.53
N ALA A 307 -10.08 5.58 -0.68
CA ALA A 307 -10.92 4.41 -0.43
C ALA A 307 -12.35 4.68 -0.92
N ASN A 308 -13.03 3.65 -1.43
CA ASN A 308 -14.42 3.80 -1.86
C ASN A 308 -15.36 4.10 -0.68
N ASP A 309 -15.26 3.32 0.41
CA ASP A 309 -16.10 3.38 1.61
C ASP A 309 -15.33 3.12 2.91
N GLY A 310 -14.04 2.73 2.77
CA GLY A 310 -13.12 2.48 3.87
C GLY A 310 -12.56 3.76 4.48
N VAL A 311 -11.30 3.72 4.93
CA VAL A 311 -10.61 4.88 5.50
C VAL A 311 -9.87 5.63 4.39
N THR A 312 -10.46 6.69 3.86
CA THR A 312 -9.77 7.68 3.02
C THR A 312 -8.94 8.59 3.90
N GLY A 313 -7.68 8.84 3.55
CA GLY A 313 -6.84 9.71 4.36
C GLY A 313 -5.51 10.07 3.72
N VAL A 314 -4.81 10.99 4.38
CA VAL A 314 -3.45 11.40 4.02
C VAL A 314 -2.52 11.19 5.21
N VAL A 315 -1.39 10.59 4.93
CA VAL A 315 -0.37 10.22 5.91
C VAL A 315 0.95 10.91 5.55
N ASP A 316 1.61 11.53 6.52
CA ASP A 316 2.93 12.10 6.29
C ASP A 316 4.04 11.03 6.32
N HIS A 317 5.25 11.43 5.96
CA HIS A 317 6.44 10.57 5.93
C HIS A 317 6.83 9.99 7.31
N GLN A 318 6.25 10.50 8.39
CA GLN A 318 6.41 10.01 9.77
C GLN A 318 5.24 9.11 10.21
N GLY A 319 4.30 8.82 9.33
CA GLY A 319 3.15 7.97 9.61
C GLY A 319 1.99 8.65 10.34
N ARG A 320 2.01 9.98 10.49
CA ARG A 320 0.93 10.74 11.14
C ARG A 320 -0.20 10.99 10.15
N LEU A 321 -1.43 10.72 10.59
CA LEU A 321 -2.63 11.10 9.82
C LEU A 321 -2.77 12.63 9.82
N ARG A 322 -2.80 13.21 8.62
CA ARG A 322 -2.97 14.65 8.40
C ARG A 322 -4.40 15.03 8.07
N GLY A 323 -5.19 14.07 7.65
CA GLY A 323 -6.62 14.19 7.39
C GLY A 323 -7.21 12.83 7.08
N GLN A 324 -8.48 12.64 7.40
CA GLN A 324 -9.23 11.44 7.04
C GLN A 324 -10.72 11.72 6.94
N LEU A 325 -11.43 10.92 6.14
CA LEU A 325 -12.89 10.88 6.09
C LEU A 325 -13.41 9.72 6.97
N PRO A 326 -14.60 9.88 7.55
CA PRO A 326 -15.30 8.76 8.18
C PRO A 326 -15.60 7.66 7.17
N GLN A 327 -15.58 6.41 7.62
CA GLN A 327 -16.02 5.27 6.80
C GLN A 327 -17.51 5.37 6.47
N PHE A 328 -17.91 4.76 5.36
CA PHE A 328 -19.30 4.66 4.91
C PHE A 328 -19.99 6.02 4.71
N THR A 329 -19.22 7.04 4.39
CA THR A 329 -19.72 8.36 4.03
C THR A 329 -19.28 8.74 2.62
N GLN A 330 -20.10 9.52 1.93
CA GLN A 330 -19.73 10.15 0.68
C GLN A 330 -19.05 11.49 0.96
N GLY A 331 -17.94 11.80 0.30
CA GLY A 331 -17.27 13.08 0.50
C GLY A 331 -15.95 13.22 -0.24
N VAL A 332 -15.30 14.37 -0.04
CA VAL A 332 -13.96 14.66 -0.58
C VAL A 332 -13.09 15.16 0.56
N LEU A 333 -11.93 14.55 0.72
CA LEU A 333 -10.89 15.03 1.62
C LEU A 333 -10.01 16.02 0.87
N VAL A 334 -10.12 17.30 1.23
CA VAL A 334 -9.22 18.34 0.73
C VAL A 334 -8.13 18.59 1.77
N THR A 335 -6.88 18.49 1.36
CA THR A 335 -5.74 18.58 2.26
C THR A 335 -4.46 18.91 1.49
N GLU A 336 -3.39 19.17 2.20
CA GLU A 336 -2.05 19.36 1.63
C GLU A 336 -1.22 18.11 1.81
N TYR A 337 -0.24 17.91 0.92
CA TYR A 337 0.77 16.87 1.00
C TYR A 337 2.12 17.38 0.49
N GLN A 338 3.19 16.66 0.78
CA GLN A 338 4.53 17.02 0.35
C GLN A 338 5.13 15.98 -0.57
N ILE A 339 5.83 16.46 -1.60
CA ILE A 339 6.76 15.65 -2.38
C ILE A 339 8.08 15.57 -1.61
N MET A 340 8.56 14.35 -1.40
CA MET A 340 9.76 14.09 -0.61
C MET A 340 10.92 13.65 -1.47
N GLN A 341 12.14 14.02 -1.06
CA GLN A 341 13.40 13.49 -1.60
C GLN A 341 14.25 12.86 -0.51
N GLY A 342 15.27 12.11 -0.91
CA GLY A 342 16.12 11.34 -0.01
C GLY A 342 15.69 9.87 0.04
N THR A 343 16.43 9.07 0.83
CA THR A 343 16.24 7.61 0.86
C THR A 343 16.43 7.12 2.29
N THR A 344 15.49 6.34 2.81
CA THR A 344 15.65 5.67 4.10
C THR A 344 16.56 4.45 3.97
N PRO A 345 17.21 4.00 5.03
CA PRO A 345 17.99 2.75 5.02
C PRO A 345 17.17 1.54 4.54
N TYR A 346 15.89 1.43 5.00
CA TYR A 346 15.01 0.36 4.55
C TYR A 346 14.68 0.48 3.04
N SER A 347 14.41 1.68 2.55
CA SER A 347 14.14 1.88 1.13
C SER A 347 15.34 1.45 0.26
N ALA A 348 16.57 1.69 0.73
CA ALA A 348 17.80 1.27 0.05
C ALA A 348 18.02 -0.24 0.11
N LEU A 349 17.98 -0.82 1.32
CA LEU A 349 18.46 -2.18 1.61
C LEU A 349 17.32 -3.23 1.70
N GLY A 350 16.09 -2.82 2.01
CA GLY A 350 14.98 -3.75 2.27
C GLY A 350 15.23 -4.63 3.50
N ASP A 351 14.74 -5.88 3.43
CA ASP A 351 14.87 -6.85 4.52
C ASP A 351 16.21 -7.61 4.51
N TRP A 352 17.10 -7.35 3.54
CA TRP A 352 18.38 -8.07 3.41
C TRP A 352 19.25 -8.04 4.68
N PRO A 353 19.41 -6.89 5.37
CA PRO A 353 20.22 -6.84 6.58
C PRO A 353 19.71 -7.79 7.67
N LEU A 354 18.39 -7.93 7.82
CA LEU A 354 17.80 -8.85 8.76
C LEU A 354 18.11 -10.30 8.39
N PHE A 355 17.94 -10.68 7.12
CA PHE A 355 18.23 -12.05 6.68
C PHE A 355 19.70 -12.43 6.82
N VAL A 356 20.62 -11.52 6.50
CA VAL A 356 22.08 -11.74 6.70
C VAL A 356 22.39 -11.91 8.18
N MET A 357 21.82 -11.08 9.05
CA MET A 357 22.01 -11.19 10.51
C MET A 357 21.46 -12.54 11.04
N LEU A 358 20.26 -12.94 10.63
CA LEU A 358 19.67 -14.22 11.05
C LEU A 358 20.50 -15.41 10.59
N LEU A 359 20.98 -15.38 9.34
CA LEU A 359 21.87 -16.42 8.82
C LEU A 359 23.17 -16.51 9.64
N ALA A 360 23.80 -15.39 9.93
CA ALA A 360 25.02 -15.34 10.76
C ALA A 360 24.77 -15.91 12.17
N LEU A 361 23.63 -15.58 12.78
CA LEU A 361 23.24 -16.14 14.08
C LEU A 361 23.03 -17.65 14.01
N CYS A 362 22.34 -18.18 13.00
CA CYS A 362 22.13 -19.59 12.81
C CYS A 362 23.45 -20.37 12.63
N VAL A 363 24.38 -19.84 11.82
CA VAL A 363 25.71 -20.41 11.59
C VAL A 363 26.51 -20.41 12.90
N GLY A 364 26.53 -19.29 13.64
CA GLY A 364 27.23 -19.16 14.90
C GLY A 364 26.71 -20.11 15.99
N LEU A 365 25.40 -20.30 16.08
CA LEU A 365 24.78 -21.24 16.98
C LEU A 365 25.10 -22.70 16.59
N GLY A 366 25.00 -23.03 15.29
CA GLY A 366 25.34 -24.36 14.78
C GLY A 366 26.78 -24.74 15.06
N TYR A 367 27.71 -23.79 14.87
CA TYR A 367 29.13 -23.99 15.19
C TYR A 367 29.37 -24.28 16.69
N ARG A 368 28.72 -23.51 17.59
CA ARG A 368 28.81 -23.74 19.03
C ARG A 368 28.25 -25.10 19.45
N MET A 369 27.08 -25.49 18.91
CA MET A 369 26.49 -26.80 19.22
C MET A 369 27.33 -27.98 18.67
N GLY A 370 27.96 -27.83 17.50
CA GLY A 370 28.85 -28.81 16.93
C GLY A 370 30.14 -29.02 17.75
N ILE A 371 30.69 -27.96 18.36
CA ILE A 371 31.84 -28.03 19.25
C ILE A 371 31.48 -28.71 20.59
N THR A 372 30.27 -28.48 21.12
CA THR A 372 29.83 -29.05 22.40
C THR A 372 29.30 -30.48 22.28
N GLY A 373 28.98 -30.96 21.07
CA GLY A 373 28.50 -32.34 20.80
C GLY A 373 29.61 -33.36 20.54
N VAL A 374 30.89 -33.00 20.61
CA VAL A 374 32.09 -33.86 20.41
C VAL A 374 32.89 -34.02 21.70
N ALA A 375 32.33 -33.65 22.84
CA ALA A 375 32.97 -33.82 24.16
C ALA A 375 32.24 -34.87 25.01
#